data_10a019aac87c9a39ab5877dc63ef71fc
#
_entry.id   10a019aac87c9a39ab5877dc63ef71fc
#
_cell.length_a   1.000
_cell.length_b   1.000
_cell.length_c   1.000
_cell.angle_alpha   90.00
_cell.angle_beta   90.00
_cell.angle_gamma   90.00
#
_symmetry.space_group_name_H-M   'P 1'
#
loop_
_entity.id
_entity.type
_entity.pdbx_description
1 polymer ?
#
loop_
_entity_poly.entity_id
_entity_poly.type
_entity_poly.pdbx_seq_one_letter_code
_entity_poly.pdbx_strand_id
1 'polypeptide(L)'
;MIPPTLLSKELLTPDLQNVYPVRLANTIWSMTVNPAAWSSTTSFAVSIGMSGRWYRPRDTDSDPHGLGNYQLGKPCASEQRPDIQQQTSPIVFACTMPSYNKSFKVDTTFQAVVGYDKVEGWLFTFDSAETLRKKLCEAKSNVTALKLNIVAANIGSEDYTNQCGLGPLSRLRMLKALSLYFAHNYTSSADK
;
A
#
# COMPACT_ATOMS: atom_id res chain seq x y z
N MET A 1 -9.07 4.24 -10.43
CA MET A 1 -8.51 3.03 -9.83
C MET A 1 -7.04 3.29 -9.56
N ILE A 2 -6.63 3.39 -8.29
CA ILE A 2 -5.22 3.52 -7.91
C ILE A 2 -4.77 2.10 -7.60
N PRO A 3 -4.03 1.45 -8.49
CA PRO A 3 -3.53 0.13 -8.18
C PRO A 3 -2.53 0.26 -7.03
N PRO A 4 -2.57 -0.62 -6.03
CA PRO A 4 -1.54 -0.71 -4.98
C PRO A 4 -0.15 -0.90 -5.59
N THR A 5 -0.15 -1.37 -6.82
CA THR A 5 1.02 -1.55 -7.67
C THR A 5 1.73 -0.26 -8.09
N LEU A 6 1.04 0.86 -8.21
CA LEU A 6 1.70 2.15 -8.50
C LEU A 6 2.58 2.61 -7.34
N LEU A 7 2.10 2.40 -6.12
CA LEU A 7 2.85 2.73 -4.92
C LEU A 7 4.20 2.09 -4.86
N SER A 8 4.26 0.85 -5.16
CA SER A 8 5.42 0.05 -4.86
C SER A 8 6.48 0.09 -5.96
N LYS A 9 6.10 0.22 -7.24
CA LYS A 9 7.09 0.37 -8.34
C LYS A 9 7.81 1.71 -8.24
N GLU A 10 7.12 2.68 -7.75
CA GLU A 10 7.63 4.02 -7.51
C GLU A 10 8.48 4.08 -6.24
N LEU A 11 8.17 3.28 -5.22
CA LEU A 11 8.86 3.31 -3.92
C LEU A 11 10.33 2.85 -3.96
N LEU A 12 10.78 2.26 -5.05
CA LEU A 12 12.17 1.89 -5.27
C LEU A 12 12.89 2.81 -6.29
N THR A 13 12.28 3.92 -6.71
CA THR A 13 12.91 4.91 -7.59
C THR A 13 13.30 6.19 -6.84
N PRO A 14 14.43 6.84 -7.16
CA PRO A 14 14.91 8.03 -6.45
C PRO A 14 13.97 9.24 -6.48
N ASP A 15 13.09 9.32 -7.48
CA ASP A 15 12.22 10.48 -7.71
C ASP A 15 10.99 10.55 -6.79
N LEU A 16 10.91 9.68 -5.79
CA LEU A 16 9.67 9.44 -5.06
C LEU A 16 9.64 9.90 -3.61
N GLN A 17 10.54 10.77 -3.22
CA GLN A 17 10.58 11.32 -1.85
C GLN A 17 9.29 12.01 -1.38
N ASN A 18 8.34 12.24 -2.29
CA ASN A 18 7.12 13.03 -2.01
C ASN A 18 5.80 12.35 -2.42
N VAL A 19 5.76 11.03 -2.62
CA VAL A 19 4.74 10.54 -3.55
C VAL A 19 3.47 10.02 -2.93
N TYR A 20 3.51 9.37 -1.78
CA TYR A 20 2.31 8.60 -1.45
C TYR A 20 1.13 9.41 -0.89
N PRO A 21 1.26 10.17 0.20
CA PRO A 21 0.15 10.99 0.66
C PRO A 21 -0.24 12.07 -0.37
N VAL A 22 0.76 12.63 -1.05
CA VAL A 22 0.57 13.71 -2.03
C VAL A 22 -0.11 13.21 -3.30
N ARG A 23 0.24 12.03 -3.83
CA ARG A 23 -0.41 11.53 -5.06
C ARG A 23 -1.83 11.06 -4.82
N LEU A 24 -2.11 10.34 -3.75
CA LEU A 24 -3.48 9.96 -3.42
C LEU A 24 -4.31 11.22 -3.15
N ALA A 25 -3.80 12.14 -2.35
CA ALA A 25 -4.43 13.42 -2.09
C ALA A 25 -4.58 14.24 -3.36
N ASN A 26 -3.55 14.34 -4.21
CA ASN A 26 -3.62 15.06 -5.49
C ASN A 26 -4.59 14.42 -6.48
N THR A 27 -4.63 13.09 -6.56
CA THR A 27 -5.59 12.39 -7.43
C THR A 27 -7.01 12.61 -6.95
N ILE A 28 -7.25 12.51 -5.65
CA ILE A 28 -8.57 12.77 -5.07
C ILE A 28 -8.91 14.26 -5.20
N TRP A 29 -7.95 15.16 -4.98
CA TRP A 29 -8.14 16.60 -5.14
C TRP A 29 -8.44 16.98 -6.61
N SER A 30 -7.75 16.40 -7.58
CA SER A 30 -8.03 16.61 -9.00
C SER A 30 -9.45 16.18 -9.39
N MET A 31 -9.99 15.20 -8.70
CA MET A 31 -11.39 14.79 -8.85
C MET A 31 -12.37 15.83 -8.30
N THR A 32 -11.95 16.63 -7.32
CA THR A 32 -12.80 17.68 -6.73
C THR A 32 -12.76 19.00 -7.49
N VAL A 33 -11.67 19.30 -8.18
CA VAL A 33 -11.43 20.60 -8.86
C VAL A 33 -12.11 20.69 -10.21
N ASN A 34 -12.49 19.56 -10.80
CA ASN A 34 -13.17 19.55 -12.11
C ASN A 34 -14.58 18.92 -12.03
N PRO A 35 -15.51 19.54 -11.28
CA PRO A 35 -16.86 18.99 -11.12
C PRO A 35 -17.65 18.94 -12.43
N ALA A 36 -17.29 19.77 -13.43
CA ALA A 36 -17.95 19.77 -14.74
C ALA A 36 -17.69 18.48 -15.56
N ALA A 37 -16.64 17.72 -15.22
CA ALA A 37 -16.33 16.45 -15.87
C ALA A 37 -17.17 15.28 -15.32
N TRP A 38 -17.93 15.50 -14.25
CA TRP A 38 -18.62 14.43 -13.53
C TRP A 38 -20.10 14.76 -13.35
N SER A 39 -20.96 13.81 -13.70
CA SER A 39 -22.38 13.89 -13.40
C SER A 39 -22.61 13.98 -11.89
N SER A 40 -23.58 14.78 -11.45
CA SER A 40 -23.96 14.90 -10.02
C SER A 40 -24.38 13.58 -9.38
N THR A 41 -24.63 12.56 -10.20
CA THR A 41 -25.01 11.20 -9.77
C THR A 41 -23.82 10.23 -9.68
N THR A 42 -22.61 10.67 -10.10
CA THR A 42 -21.43 9.79 -10.12
C THR A 42 -20.85 9.65 -8.71
N SER A 43 -20.69 8.42 -8.25
CA SER A 43 -19.99 8.09 -7.01
C SER A 43 -18.56 7.69 -7.30
N PHE A 44 -17.64 8.18 -6.47
CA PHE A 44 -16.23 7.82 -6.56
C PHE A 44 -15.88 6.69 -5.61
N ALA A 45 -14.96 5.83 -6.03
CA ALA A 45 -14.40 4.80 -5.18
C ALA A 45 -12.89 4.72 -5.35
N VAL A 46 -12.19 4.52 -4.24
CA VAL A 46 -10.76 4.18 -4.22
C VAL A 46 -10.65 2.67 -4.10
N SER A 47 -9.99 2.07 -5.08
CA SER A 47 -9.71 0.64 -5.06
C SER A 47 -8.40 0.36 -4.33
N ILE A 48 -8.47 -0.45 -3.28
CA ILE A 48 -7.34 -0.87 -2.46
C ILE A 48 -7.03 -2.33 -2.79
N GLY A 49 -5.85 -2.58 -3.33
CA GLY A 49 -5.39 -3.94 -3.58
C GLY A 49 -4.88 -4.60 -2.32
N MET A 50 -5.30 -5.84 -2.10
CA MET A 50 -4.95 -6.61 -0.92
C MET A 50 -3.69 -7.46 -1.10
N SER A 51 -3.07 -7.46 -2.28
CA SER A 51 -1.82 -8.17 -2.55
C SER A 51 -0.62 -7.40 -2.01
N GLY A 52 0.42 -8.13 -1.64
CA GLY A 52 1.76 -7.59 -1.48
C GLY A 52 2.54 -7.63 -2.80
N ARG A 53 3.71 -7.01 -2.82
CA ARG A 53 4.51 -6.89 -4.02
C ARG A 53 5.99 -7.18 -3.79
N TRP A 54 6.59 -7.84 -4.79
CA TRP A 54 7.99 -8.23 -4.83
C TRP A 54 8.82 -7.24 -5.64
N TYR A 55 10.02 -6.97 -5.14
CA TYR A 55 11.03 -6.15 -5.80
C TYR A 55 12.40 -6.78 -5.67
N ARG A 56 13.18 -6.67 -6.72
CA ARG A 56 14.60 -6.96 -6.68
C ARG A 56 15.36 -5.63 -6.64
N PRO A 57 16.17 -5.34 -5.60
CA PRO A 57 17.07 -4.21 -5.64
C PRO A 57 17.96 -4.26 -6.88
N ARG A 58 18.20 -3.12 -7.54
CA ARG A 58 19.05 -3.07 -8.74
C ARG A 58 20.49 -3.44 -8.40
N ASP A 59 20.97 -2.89 -7.31
CA ASP A 59 22.33 -3.12 -6.82
C ASP A 59 22.20 -3.94 -5.55
N THR A 60 22.63 -5.18 -5.60
CA THR A 60 22.62 -6.10 -4.44
C THR A 60 23.79 -5.82 -3.50
N ASP A 61 24.41 -4.64 -3.62
CA ASP A 61 25.73 -4.34 -3.18
C ASP A 61 25.97 -4.30 -1.67
N SER A 62 26.98 -4.97 -1.34
CA SER A 62 28.22 -4.67 -0.60
C SER A 62 28.15 -4.28 0.86
N ASP A 63 26.99 -4.04 1.47
CA ASP A 63 26.91 -3.97 2.92
C ASP A 63 26.32 -5.26 3.50
N PRO A 64 27.14 -6.26 3.84
CA PRO A 64 26.64 -7.53 4.38
C PRO A 64 25.96 -7.37 5.74
N HIS A 65 26.17 -6.25 6.42
CA HIS A 65 25.66 -5.98 7.77
C HIS A 65 24.55 -4.92 7.80
N GLY A 66 24.40 -4.13 6.74
CA GLY A 66 23.38 -3.08 6.64
C GLY A 66 22.13 -3.50 5.85
N LEU A 67 21.12 -2.65 5.86
CA LEU A 67 19.95 -2.82 5.01
C LEU A 67 20.27 -2.59 3.53
N GLY A 68 21.36 -1.84 3.26
CA GLY A 68 21.80 -1.56 1.91
C GLY A 68 20.66 -1.05 1.03
N ASN A 69 20.52 -1.68 -0.13
CA ASN A 69 19.47 -1.36 -1.09
C ASN A 69 18.13 -2.07 -0.83
N TYR A 70 18.01 -2.87 0.23
CA TYR A 70 16.74 -3.50 0.65
C TYR A 70 15.86 -2.52 1.45
N GLN A 71 15.70 -1.32 0.91
CA GLN A 71 14.88 -0.25 1.48
C GLN A 71 13.96 0.33 0.42
N LEU A 72 12.80 0.78 0.85
CA LEU A 72 11.91 1.56 -0.02
C LEU A 72 12.61 2.87 -0.43
N GLY A 73 12.31 3.35 -1.64
CA GLY A 73 12.95 4.54 -2.21
C GLY A 73 14.30 4.28 -2.91
N LYS A 74 14.81 3.05 -2.89
CA LYS A 74 16.03 2.69 -3.63
C LYS A 74 15.69 2.14 -5.02
N PRO A 75 16.62 2.24 -6.00
CA PRO A 75 16.41 1.70 -7.34
C PRO A 75 16.16 0.20 -7.34
N CYS A 76 15.21 -0.26 -8.16
CA CYS A 76 14.93 -1.67 -8.36
C CYS A 76 15.13 -2.12 -9.81
N ALA A 77 15.40 -3.40 -9.99
CA ALA A 77 15.41 -4.03 -11.28
C ALA A 77 13.97 -4.31 -11.76
N SER A 78 13.78 -4.40 -13.07
CA SER A 78 12.47 -4.72 -13.68
C SER A 78 12.18 -6.22 -13.71
N GLU A 79 13.04 -7.02 -13.11
CA GLU A 79 12.92 -8.47 -13.10
C GLU A 79 11.68 -8.93 -12.32
N GLN A 80 11.11 -10.04 -12.78
CA GLN A 80 10.05 -10.75 -12.07
C GLN A 80 10.65 -11.91 -11.28
N ARG A 81 10.09 -12.18 -10.13
CA ARG A 81 10.49 -13.33 -9.32
C ARG A 81 10.13 -14.64 -10.09
N PRO A 82 11.08 -15.58 -10.26
CA PRO A 82 10.88 -16.74 -11.13
C PRO A 82 9.72 -17.66 -10.74
N ASP A 83 9.44 -17.76 -9.45
CA ASP A 83 8.38 -18.59 -8.86
C ASP A 83 7.00 -17.89 -8.81
N ILE A 84 6.94 -16.64 -9.28
CA ILE A 84 5.74 -15.82 -9.24
C ILE A 84 5.51 -15.20 -10.61
N GLN A 85 4.44 -15.61 -11.28
CA GLN A 85 4.10 -15.11 -12.63
C GLN A 85 3.78 -13.61 -12.66
N GLN A 86 3.44 -13.03 -11.51
CA GLN A 86 3.13 -11.61 -11.35
C GLN A 86 4.00 -11.02 -10.24
N GLN A 87 4.32 -9.74 -10.34
CA GLN A 87 5.06 -9.04 -9.28
C GLN A 87 4.28 -8.93 -7.95
N THR A 88 3.05 -9.42 -7.91
CA THR A 88 2.18 -9.39 -6.74
C THR A 88 1.82 -10.80 -6.28
N SER A 89 1.69 -10.98 -4.96
CA SER A 89 1.22 -12.23 -4.38
C SER A 89 0.39 -11.99 -3.11
N PRO A 90 -0.36 -13.00 -2.65
CA PRO A 90 -0.96 -12.97 -1.32
C PRO A 90 0.11 -12.69 -0.25
N ILE A 91 -0.24 -11.91 0.78
CA ILE A 91 0.72 -11.58 1.84
C ILE A 91 1.18 -12.81 2.61
N VAL A 92 0.29 -13.79 2.75
CA VAL A 92 0.57 -15.07 3.40
C VAL A 92 1.81 -15.76 2.82
N PHE A 93 2.03 -15.61 1.51
CA PHE A 93 3.18 -16.22 0.85
C PHE A 93 4.51 -15.78 1.49
N ALA A 94 4.69 -14.47 1.73
CA ALA A 94 5.89 -13.98 2.40
C ALA A 94 5.87 -14.23 3.92
N CYS A 95 4.70 -14.20 4.55
CA CYS A 95 4.58 -14.45 5.98
C CYS A 95 4.97 -15.88 6.37
N THR A 96 4.78 -16.85 5.48
CA THR A 96 5.18 -18.25 5.71
C THR A 96 6.65 -18.54 5.44
N MET A 97 7.36 -17.59 4.81
CA MET A 97 8.80 -17.69 4.59
C MET A 97 9.58 -17.13 5.79
N PRO A 98 10.37 -17.96 6.53
CA PRO A 98 10.99 -17.53 7.78
C PRO A 98 11.92 -16.31 7.66
N SER A 99 12.62 -16.17 6.54
CA SER A 99 13.53 -15.04 6.29
C SER A 99 12.77 -13.72 6.20
N TYR A 100 11.67 -13.69 5.43
CA TYR A 100 10.83 -12.49 5.28
C TYR A 100 10.10 -12.18 6.57
N ASN A 101 9.49 -13.18 7.20
CA ASN A 101 8.74 -13.00 8.44
C ASN A 101 9.59 -12.38 9.55
N LYS A 102 10.84 -12.84 9.71
CA LYS A 102 11.79 -12.27 10.68
C LYS A 102 12.25 -10.85 10.34
N SER A 103 12.19 -10.46 9.07
CA SER A 103 12.66 -9.15 8.59
C SER A 103 11.54 -8.11 8.52
N PHE A 104 10.26 -8.49 8.72
CA PHE A 104 9.16 -7.54 8.63
C PHE A 104 9.29 -6.39 9.61
N LYS A 105 9.23 -5.20 9.07
CA LYS A 105 9.19 -3.94 9.83
C LYS A 105 8.31 -2.93 9.12
N VAL A 106 7.79 -1.98 9.85
CA VAL A 106 7.07 -0.84 9.29
C VAL A 106 8.09 0.22 8.87
N ASP A 107 8.07 0.59 7.60
CA ASP A 107 8.72 1.79 7.11
C ASP A 107 7.81 2.98 7.39
N THR A 108 8.25 3.86 8.28
CA THR A 108 7.44 5.01 8.72
C THR A 108 7.39 6.14 7.69
N THR A 109 8.36 6.22 6.80
CA THR A 109 8.39 7.22 5.71
C THR A 109 7.32 6.91 4.67
N PHE A 110 7.24 5.63 4.28
CA PHE A 110 6.30 5.18 3.27
C PHE A 110 5.03 4.56 3.85
N GLN A 111 4.94 4.43 5.17
CA GLN A 111 3.81 3.81 5.86
C GLN A 111 3.47 2.44 5.25
N ALA A 112 4.47 1.57 5.11
CA ALA A 112 4.34 0.25 4.51
C ALA A 112 5.09 -0.79 5.32
N VAL A 113 4.62 -2.04 5.31
CA VAL A 113 5.38 -3.17 5.86
C VAL A 113 6.37 -3.65 4.80
N VAL A 114 7.61 -3.84 5.21
CA VAL A 114 8.71 -4.29 4.35
C VAL A 114 9.38 -5.50 4.99
N GLY A 115 9.57 -6.55 4.20
CA GLY A 115 10.41 -7.68 4.52
C GLY A 115 11.39 -7.97 3.40
N TYR A 116 12.51 -8.60 3.70
CA TYR A 116 13.51 -8.91 2.70
C TYR A 116 14.28 -10.19 3.03
N ASP A 117 14.80 -10.80 1.99
CA ASP A 117 15.79 -11.87 2.08
C ASP A 117 16.97 -11.51 1.18
N LYS A 118 18.14 -11.32 1.80
CA LYS A 118 19.39 -10.99 1.08
C LYS A 118 19.95 -12.16 0.28
N VAL A 119 19.70 -13.39 0.72
CA VAL A 119 20.17 -14.61 0.05
C VAL A 119 19.39 -14.82 -1.24
N GLU A 120 18.07 -14.68 -1.16
CA GLU A 120 17.21 -14.74 -2.35
C GLU A 120 17.32 -13.48 -3.22
N GLY A 121 17.74 -12.36 -2.65
CA GLY A 121 17.89 -11.09 -3.36
C GLY A 121 16.59 -10.34 -3.59
N TRP A 122 15.55 -10.58 -2.77
CA TRP A 122 14.23 -9.96 -2.95
C TRP A 122 13.77 -9.17 -1.71
N LEU A 123 12.94 -8.18 -1.98
CA LEU A 123 12.18 -7.40 -1.01
C LEU A 123 10.70 -7.60 -1.28
N PHE A 124 9.94 -7.76 -0.22
CA PHE A 124 8.47 -7.82 -0.26
C PHE A 124 7.87 -6.68 0.54
N THR A 125 6.84 -6.05 0.01
CA THR A 125 6.11 -4.98 0.72
C THR A 125 4.61 -5.14 0.59
N PHE A 126 3.91 -4.75 1.64
CA PHE A 126 2.45 -4.75 1.69
C PHE A 126 1.96 -3.71 2.71
N ASP A 127 0.68 -3.45 2.70
CA ASP A 127 0.03 -2.64 3.73
C ASP A 127 -0.57 -3.54 4.82
N SER A 128 -0.22 -3.28 6.07
CA SER A 128 -0.97 -3.79 7.22
C SER A 128 -2.27 -2.99 7.41
N ALA A 129 -3.15 -3.45 8.30
CA ALA A 129 -4.33 -2.68 8.66
C ALA A 129 -3.98 -1.28 9.21
N GLU A 130 -2.90 -1.19 9.99
CA GLU A 130 -2.45 0.08 10.57
C GLU A 130 -1.89 1.04 9.52
N THR A 131 -0.96 0.57 8.67
CA THR A 131 -0.35 1.43 7.64
C THR A 131 -1.40 1.92 6.65
N LEU A 132 -2.30 1.04 6.23
CA LEU A 132 -3.38 1.37 5.32
C LEU A 132 -4.37 2.37 5.94
N ARG A 133 -4.71 2.20 7.22
CA ARG A 133 -5.55 3.15 7.94
C ARG A 133 -4.94 4.54 7.97
N LYS A 134 -3.65 4.65 8.33
CA LYS A 134 -2.94 5.94 8.36
C LYS A 134 -3.00 6.64 7.01
N LYS A 135 -2.69 5.93 5.93
CA LYS A 135 -2.73 6.45 4.56
C LYS A 135 -4.13 6.97 4.17
N LEU A 136 -5.17 6.18 4.44
CA LEU A 136 -6.53 6.53 4.05
C LEU A 136 -7.09 7.69 4.90
N CYS A 137 -6.78 7.73 6.20
CA CYS A 137 -7.16 8.85 7.07
C CYS A 137 -6.47 10.15 6.61
N GLU A 138 -5.17 10.11 6.32
CA GLU A 138 -4.43 11.26 5.82
C GLU A 138 -5.00 11.75 4.48
N ALA A 139 -5.25 10.84 3.55
CA ALA A 139 -5.85 11.20 2.27
C ALA A 139 -7.24 11.82 2.45
N LYS A 140 -8.09 11.25 3.31
CA LYS A 140 -9.43 11.76 3.57
C LYS A 140 -9.43 13.10 4.28
N SER A 141 -8.50 13.35 5.21
CA SER A 141 -8.38 14.64 5.90
C SER A 141 -8.06 15.80 4.95
N ASN A 142 -7.44 15.53 3.81
CA ASN A 142 -7.15 16.54 2.80
C ASN A 142 -8.35 16.86 1.89
N VAL A 143 -9.35 15.98 1.83
CA VAL A 143 -10.53 16.12 0.96
C VAL A 143 -11.82 15.78 1.71
N THR A 144 -12.02 16.42 2.83
CA THR A 144 -13.10 16.12 3.80
C THR A 144 -14.49 16.07 3.16
N ALA A 145 -14.82 17.02 2.30
CA ALA A 145 -16.13 17.11 1.66
C ALA A 145 -16.41 16.02 0.61
N LEU A 146 -15.37 15.31 0.11
CA LEU A 146 -15.58 14.27 -0.88
C LEU A 146 -16.12 13.00 -0.23
N LYS A 147 -17.29 12.54 -0.69
CA LYS A 147 -17.80 11.21 -0.34
C LYS A 147 -16.93 10.14 -0.97
N LEU A 148 -16.06 9.54 -0.18
CA LEU A 148 -15.10 8.54 -0.61
C LEU A 148 -15.61 7.13 -0.29
N ASN A 149 -15.90 6.36 -1.33
CA ASN A 149 -16.16 4.92 -1.19
C ASN A 149 -14.84 4.16 -1.27
N ILE A 150 -14.72 3.09 -0.52
CA ILE A 150 -13.54 2.22 -0.50
C ILE A 150 -13.93 0.86 -1.05
N VAL A 151 -13.16 0.36 -2.01
CA VAL A 151 -13.34 -0.96 -2.61
C VAL A 151 -12.09 -1.79 -2.42
N ALA A 152 -12.21 -2.96 -1.78
CA ALA A 152 -11.11 -3.91 -1.70
C ALA A 152 -11.02 -4.73 -3.00
N ALA A 153 -9.86 -4.73 -3.64
CA ALA A 153 -9.55 -5.54 -4.80
C ALA A 153 -8.59 -6.68 -4.43
N ASN A 154 -8.67 -7.78 -5.16
CA ASN A 154 -7.85 -8.98 -4.91
C ASN A 154 -8.01 -9.51 -3.47
N ILE A 155 -9.23 -9.59 -3.01
CA ILE A 155 -9.55 -10.01 -1.63
C ILE A 155 -8.98 -11.39 -1.29
N GLY A 156 -8.83 -12.29 -2.27
CA GLY A 156 -8.16 -13.58 -2.10
C GLY A 156 -6.69 -13.50 -1.67
N SER A 157 -6.08 -12.30 -1.71
CA SER A 157 -4.72 -12.06 -1.22
C SER A 157 -4.66 -11.67 0.27
N GLU A 158 -5.81 -11.66 0.95
CA GLU A 158 -5.89 -11.39 2.39
C GLU A 158 -5.47 -12.61 3.21
N ASP A 159 -5.03 -12.37 4.43
CA ASP A 159 -4.69 -13.43 5.38
C ASP A 159 -5.94 -13.95 6.11
N TYR A 160 -6.54 -15.00 5.57
CA TYR A 160 -7.72 -15.62 6.16
C TYR A 160 -7.42 -16.45 7.41
N THR A 161 -6.21 -16.99 7.50
CA THR A 161 -5.79 -17.97 8.48
C THR A 161 -4.89 -17.42 9.57
N ASN A 162 -4.62 -16.11 9.54
CA ASN A 162 -3.73 -15.42 10.47
C ASN A 162 -2.27 -15.91 10.46
N GLN A 163 -1.77 -16.32 9.32
CA GLN A 163 -0.39 -16.77 9.21
C GLN A 163 0.63 -15.63 9.34
N CYS A 164 0.21 -14.41 9.06
CA CYS A 164 1.01 -13.20 9.27
C CYS A 164 0.99 -12.71 10.74
N GLY A 165 0.16 -13.29 11.61
CA GLY A 165 0.04 -12.86 13.00
C GLY A 165 -0.64 -11.51 13.21
N LEU A 166 -1.22 -10.92 12.15
CA LEU A 166 -1.87 -9.60 12.19
C LEU A 166 -3.38 -9.65 12.48
N GLY A 167 -3.91 -10.85 12.71
CA GLY A 167 -5.33 -11.14 12.83
C GLY A 167 -5.97 -11.51 11.48
N PRO A 168 -6.90 -12.50 11.48
CA PRO A 168 -7.54 -12.95 10.26
C PRO A 168 -8.39 -11.82 9.66
N LEU A 169 -8.27 -11.61 8.35
CA LEU A 169 -8.99 -10.55 7.62
C LEU A 169 -8.79 -9.14 8.20
N SER A 170 -7.64 -8.86 8.83
CA SER A 170 -7.42 -7.63 9.60
C SER A 170 -7.59 -6.38 8.75
N ARG A 171 -7.11 -6.38 7.51
CA ARG A 171 -7.22 -5.26 6.59
C ARG A 171 -8.65 -5.06 6.10
N LEU A 172 -9.35 -6.12 5.74
CA LEU A 172 -10.76 -6.03 5.32
C LEU A 172 -11.68 -5.53 6.45
N ARG A 173 -11.45 -6.01 7.67
CA ARG A 173 -12.18 -5.51 8.86
C ARG A 173 -11.91 -4.03 9.09
N MET A 174 -10.65 -3.61 8.98
CA MET A 174 -10.26 -2.20 9.10
C MET A 174 -10.91 -1.36 7.99
N LEU A 175 -10.86 -1.79 6.72
CA LEU A 175 -11.49 -1.06 5.62
C LEU A 175 -12.99 -0.90 5.81
N LYS A 176 -13.69 -1.96 6.28
CA LYS A 176 -15.11 -1.88 6.61
C LYS A 176 -15.38 -0.84 7.70
N ALA A 177 -14.64 -0.89 8.79
CA ALA A 177 -14.78 0.06 9.90
C ALA A 177 -14.51 1.50 9.45
N LEU A 178 -13.46 1.70 8.65
CA LEU A 178 -13.06 3.01 8.14
C LEU A 178 -14.08 3.57 7.13
N SER A 179 -14.64 2.72 6.27
CA SER A 179 -15.70 3.12 5.35
C SER A 179 -16.94 3.62 6.09
N LEU A 180 -17.35 2.91 7.15
CA LEU A 180 -18.45 3.36 8.03
C LEU A 180 -18.11 4.66 8.75
N TYR A 181 -16.88 4.78 9.25
CA TYR A 181 -16.42 6.00 9.91
C TYR A 181 -16.48 7.20 8.95
N PHE A 182 -15.98 7.08 7.74
CA PHE A 182 -15.99 8.15 6.74
C PHE A 182 -17.39 8.52 6.25
N ALA A 183 -18.36 7.62 6.35
CA ALA A 183 -19.74 7.91 6.00
C ALA A 183 -20.40 8.92 6.97
N HIS A 184 -19.89 8.99 8.19
CA HIS A 184 -20.46 9.85 9.26
C HIS A 184 -19.52 10.96 9.71
N ASN A 185 -18.23 10.87 9.39
CA ASN A 185 -17.21 11.83 9.79
C ASN A 185 -16.45 12.33 8.57
N TYR A 186 -15.82 13.48 8.68
CA TYR A 186 -15.17 14.14 7.55
C TYR A 186 -16.12 14.38 6.37
N THR A 187 -17.30 14.89 6.68
CA THR A 187 -18.37 15.17 5.71
C THR A 187 -18.36 16.62 5.22
N SER A 188 -17.68 17.50 5.95
CA SER A 188 -17.56 18.91 5.63
C SER A 188 -16.13 19.41 5.78
N SER A 189 -15.86 20.61 5.25
CA SER A 189 -14.56 21.27 5.42
C SER A 189 -14.25 21.68 6.87
N ALA A 190 -15.25 21.67 7.74
CA ALA A 190 -15.10 21.98 9.17
C ALA A 190 -14.61 20.75 9.99
N ASP A 191 -14.58 19.56 9.41
CA ASP A 191 -14.21 18.31 10.07
C ASP A 191 -12.69 18.05 10.05
N LYS A 192 -11.87 19.07 9.89
CA LYS A 192 -10.40 18.96 9.85
C LYS A 192 -9.80 18.84 11.23
#